data_4e05eaa745e5c0a379ddc8c6f57f2185
#
_entry.id   4e05eaa745e5c0a379ddc8c6f57f2185
#
_cell.length_a   1.000
_cell.length_b   1.000
_cell.length_c   1.000
_cell.angle_alpha   90.00
_cell.angle_beta   90.00
_cell.angle_gamma   90.00
#
_symmetry.space_group_name_H-M   'P 1'
#
loop_
_entity.id
_entity.type
_entity.pdbx_description
1 polymer ?
#
loop_
_entity_poly.entity_id
_entity_poly.type
_entity_poly.pdbx_seq_one_letter_code
_entity_poly.pdbx_strand_id
1 'polypeptide(L)'
;MTATIINWFEIPVADLERAQAFYEKVLGRALKREDMGGAAMAVFPYEELATSGCLMAGGPRVAAAGSGVRIYLDCTPSIDAALSRVAPAGGQVVTPKTALPGDMGSFAVLRDTEGNEVGLHALA
;
A
#
# COMPACT_ATOMS: atom_id res chain seq x y z
N MET A 1 -2.47 -13.62 21.84
CA MET A 1 -1.35 -13.93 20.94
C MET A 1 -1.84 -13.94 19.50
N THR A 2 -1.24 -13.14 18.70
CA THR A 2 -1.59 -13.10 17.30
C THR A 2 -0.87 -14.17 16.53
N ALA A 3 -1.57 -14.73 15.56
CA ALA A 3 -1.03 -15.75 14.69
C ALA A 3 -0.73 -15.19 13.29
N THR A 4 -0.34 -13.93 13.22
CA THR A 4 -0.01 -13.30 11.95
C THR A 4 1.37 -13.76 11.49
N ILE A 5 1.47 -14.16 10.25
CA ILE A 5 2.76 -14.57 9.68
C ILE A 5 3.58 -13.33 9.34
N ILE A 6 2.93 -12.29 8.81
CA ILE A 6 3.61 -11.06 8.43
C ILE A 6 3.63 -10.12 9.64
N ASN A 7 4.81 -9.64 10.04
CA ASN A 7 4.88 -8.63 11.09
C ASN A 7 5.41 -7.28 10.62
N TRP A 8 5.98 -7.23 9.41
CA TRP A 8 6.45 -5.98 8.82
C TRP A 8 6.62 -6.18 7.32
N PHE A 9 6.40 -5.13 6.53
CA PHE A 9 6.68 -5.18 5.09
C PHE A 9 7.32 -3.86 4.64
N GLU A 10 8.03 -3.91 3.52
CA GLU A 10 8.63 -2.72 2.93
C GLU A 10 8.27 -2.66 1.44
N ILE A 11 7.82 -1.49 1.01
CA ILE A 11 7.56 -1.22 -0.40
C ILE A 11 8.70 -0.35 -0.90
N PRO A 12 9.52 -0.84 -1.83
CA PRO A 12 10.63 -0.05 -2.35
C PRO A 12 10.12 1.08 -3.24
N VAL A 13 10.66 2.28 -3.03
CA VAL A 13 10.25 3.46 -3.79
C VAL A 13 11.48 4.24 -4.23
N ALA A 14 11.36 4.94 -5.36
CA ALA A 14 12.44 5.79 -5.85
C ALA A 14 12.40 7.16 -5.18
N ASP A 15 11.20 7.72 -5.01
CA ASP A 15 10.98 9.05 -4.46
C ASP A 15 10.03 8.92 -3.29
N LEU A 16 10.57 9.00 -2.08
CA LEU A 16 9.79 8.78 -0.86
C LEU A 16 8.69 9.81 -0.70
N GLU A 17 8.99 11.08 -1.01
CA GLU A 17 8.02 12.15 -0.85
C GLU A 17 6.83 11.96 -1.79
N ARG A 18 7.13 11.62 -3.05
CA ARG A 18 6.09 11.37 -4.05
C ARG A 18 5.26 10.14 -3.68
N ALA A 19 5.90 9.06 -3.26
CA ALA A 19 5.20 7.84 -2.88
C ALA A 19 4.34 8.05 -1.64
N GLN A 20 4.86 8.78 -0.65
CA GLN A 20 4.10 9.08 0.55
C GLN A 20 2.84 9.86 0.23
N ALA A 21 2.95 10.90 -0.61
CA ALA A 21 1.80 11.71 -1.00
C ALA A 21 0.76 10.86 -1.72
N PHE A 22 1.22 9.94 -2.58
CA PHE A 22 0.31 9.03 -3.28
C PHE A 22 -0.49 8.17 -2.30
N TYR A 23 0.19 7.46 -1.40
CA TYR A 23 -0.50 6.54 -0.50
C TYR A 23 -1.36 7.27 0.53
N GLU A 24 -0.94 8.43 1.00
CA GLU A 24 -1.77 9.22 1.90
C GLU A 24 -3.07 9.63 1.22
N LYS A 25 -3.01 9.98 -0.05
CA LYS A 25 -4.20 10.36 -0.80
C LYS A 25 -5.12 9.16 -1.04
N VAL A 26 -4.56 8.05 -1.52
CA VAL A 26 -5.34 6.86 -1.86
C VAL A 26 -6.01 6.26 -0.62
N LEU A 27 -5.26 6.11 0.45
CA LEU A 27 -5.78 5.48 1.67
C LEU A 27 -6.54 6.45 2.56
N GLY A 28 -6.36 7.77 2.36
CA GLY A 28 -6.99 8.77 3.19
C GLY A 28 -6.45 8.81 4.60
N ARG A 29 -5.18 8.44 4.78
CA ARG A 29 -4.54 8.35 6.09
C ARG A 29 -3.11 8.85 5.99
N ALA A 30 -2.65 9.52 7.04
CA ALA A 30 -1.30 10.06 7.08
C ALA A 30 -0.29 8.96 7.41
N LEU A 31 0.88 9.02 6.76
CA LEU A 31 2.03 8.18 7.08
C LEU A 31 3.01 8.99 7.92
N LYS A 32 3.80 8.28 8.72
CA LYS A 32 4.77 8.94 9.60
C LYS A 32 6.17 8.77 9.04
N ARG A 33 6.85 9.89 8.81
CA ARG A 33 8.24 9.85 8.34
C ARG A 33 9.16 9.48 9.48
N GLU A 34 10.02 8.49 9.26
CA GLU A 34 11.01 8.06 10.24
C GLU A 34 12.35 7.81 9.56
N ASP A 35 13.40 7.89 10.33
CA ASP A 35 14.77 7.63 9.86
C ASP A 35 15.32 6.51 10.73
N MET A 36 15.71 5.42 10.10
CA MET A 36 16.22 4.28 10.82
C MET A 36 17.59 3.92 10.27
N GLY A 37 18.65 4.34 11.00
CA GLY A 37 20.01 4.04 10.61
C GLY A 37 20.44 4.72 9.32
N GLY A 38 19.92 5.90 9.03
CA GLY A 38 20.26 6.64 7.82
C GLY A 38 19.35 6.35 6.63
N ALA A 39 18.41 5.43 6.79
CA ALA A 39 17.43 5.12 5.74
C ALA A 39 16.11 5.82 6.06
N ALA A 40 15.66 6.68 5.16
CA ALA A 40 14.39 7.38 5.34
C ALA A 40 13.24 6.46 4.94
N MET A 41 12.20 6.44 5.76
CA MET A 41 11.01 5.64 5.46
C MET A 41 9.75 6.41 5.84
N ALA A 42 8.64 6.06 5.22
CA ALA A 42 7.32 6.55 5.58
C ALA A 42 6.51 5.36 6.07
N VAL A 43 6.14 5.38 7.34
CA VAL A 43 5.51 4.24 8.02
C VAL A 43 4.00 4.38 7.96
N PHE A 44 3.33 3.32 7.52
CA PHE A 44 1.87 3.27 7.49
C PHE A 44 1.32 3.29 8.92
N PRO A 45 0.15 3.95 9.12
CA PRO A 45 -0.44 3.98 10.46
C PRO A 45 -0.85 2.59 10.92
N TYR A 46 -0.70 2.34 12.21
CA TYR A 46 -1.06 1.05 12.79
C TYR A 46 -1.41 1.20 14.25
N GLU A 47 -2.19 0.26 14.73
CA GLU A 47 -2.47 0.16 16.15
C GLU A 47 -1.44 -0.75 16.79
N GLU A 48 -1.25 -0.59 18.09
CA GLU A 48 -0.28 -1.37 18.82
C GLU A 48 -0.50 -2.87 18.60
N LEU A 49 0.59 -3.58 18.37
CA LEU A 49 0.62 -5.03 18.13
C LEU A 49 0.04 -5.46 16.77
N ALA A 50 -0.40 -4.51 15.97
CA ALA A 50 -0.88 -4.84 14.61
C ALA A 50 0.28 -4.81 13.63
N THR A 51 0.12 -5.56 12.54
CA THR A 51 1.08 -5.55 11.45
C THR A 51 1.09 -4.19 10.77
N SER A 52 2.28 -3.70 10.45
CA SER A 52 2.43 -2.52 9.63
C SER A 52 3.62 -2.70 8.70
N GLY A 53 3.98 -1.63 8.02
CA GLY A 53 5.09 -1.60 7.11
C GLY A 53 5.39 -0.18 6.70
N CYS A 54 6.23 -0.03 5.68
CA CYS A 54 6.67 1.29 5.27
C CYS A 54 6.95 1.36 3.77
N LEU A 55 7.05 2.60 3.30
CA LEU A 55 7.67 2.92 2.03
C LEU A 55 9.14 3.18 2.32
N MET A 56 10.04 2.58 1.56
CA MET A 56 11.48 2.68 1.83
C MET A 56 12.21 3.11 0.57
N ALA A 57 12.91 4.23 0.63
CA ALA A 57 13.76 4.68 -0.46
C ALA A 57 15.17 4.13 -0.28
N GLY A 58 15.90 3.99 -1.38
CA GLY A 58 17.32 3.63 -1.34
C GLY A 58 17.62 2.16 -1.27
N GLY A 59 16.62 1.31 -1.14
CA GLY A 59 16.81 -0.14 -1.14
C GLY A 59 16.71 -0.75 -2.53
N PRO A 60 16.88 -2.07 -2.62
CA PRO A 60 16.71 -2.77 -3.90
C PRO A 60 15.28 -2.59 -4.43
N ARG A 61 15.18 -2.51 -5.75
CA ARG A 61 13.89 -2.28 -6.41
C ARG A 61 13.51 -3.48 -7.26
N VAL A 62 12.19 -3.62 -7.44
CA VAL A 62 11.66 -4.65 -8.33
C VAL A 62 12.06 -4.31 -9.75
N ALA A 63 12.56 -5.31 -10.51
CA ALA A 63 13.09 -5.09 -11.84
C ALA A 63 12.02 -4.70 -12.85
N ALA A 64 10.79 -5.17 -12.66
CA ALA A 64 9.68 -4.86 -13.56
C ALA A 64 8.39 -4.74 -12.79
N ALA A 65 7.48 -3.89 -13.27
CA ALA A 65 6.18 -3.70 -12.67
C ALA A 65 5.44 -5.04 -12.61
N GLY A 66 4.82 -5.32 -11.48
CA GLY A 66 4.04 -6.54 -11.31
C GLY A 66 4.84 -7.77 -10.97
N SER A 67 6.17 -7.68 -10.91
CA SER A 67 6.99 -8.80 -10.49
C SER A 67 7.24 -8.76 -8.99
N GLY A 68 7.55 -9.91 -8.39
CA GLY A 68 7.81 -10.02 -6.96
C GLY A 68 6.55 -10.29 -6.16
N VAL A 69 6.65 -10.07 -4.86
CA VAL A 69 5.57 -10.35 -3.92
C VAL A 69 4.52 -9.25 -4.00
N ARG A 70 3.25 -9.65 -3.92
CA ARG A 70 2.14 -8.67 -3.87
C ARG A 70 1.55 -8.67 -2.46
N ILE A 71 1.36 -7.47 -1.93
CA ILE A 71 0.67 -7.27 -0.66
C ILE A 71 -0.66 -6.57 -0.92
N TYR A 72 -1.61 -6.75 -0.01
CA TYR A 72 -2.92 -6.11 -0.09
C TYR A 72 -3.08 -5.19 1.11
N LEU A 73 -3.34 -3.92 0.84
CA LEU A 73 -3.55 -2.91 1.87
C LEU A 73 -5.04 -2.79 2.15
N ASP A 74 -5.37 -2.62 3.42
CA ASP A 74 -6.74 -2.41 3.83
C ASP A 74 -7.15 -0.98 3.49
N CYS A 75 -8.16 -0.83 2.66
CA CYS A 75 -8.67 0.48 2.26
C CYS A 75 -10.06 0.77 2.83
N THR A 76 -10.37 0.16 3.98
CA THR A 76 -11.58 0.50 4.72
C THR A 76 -11.69 2.01 4.91
N PRO A 77 -12.85 2.65 4.81
CA PRO A 77 -14.16 1.99 4.79
C PRO A 77 -14.71 1.63 3.41
N SER A 78 -14.09 2.06 2.34
CA SER A 78 -14.68 1.83 1.02
C SER A 78 -13.62 1.66 -0.05
N ILE A 79 -13.67 0.51 -0.74
CA ILE A 79 -12.76 0.29 -1.86
C ILE A 79 -13.09 1.24 -3.02
N ASP A 80 -14.37 1.56 -3.22
CA ASP A 80 -14.75 2.49 -4.28
C ASP A 80 -14.15 3.88 -4.06
N ALA A 81 -14.17 4.35 -2.82
CA ALA A 81 -13.59 5.65 -2.49
C ALA A 81 -12.08 5.66 -2.73
N ALA A 82 -11.39 4.59 -2.29
CA ALA A 82 -9.95 4.50 -2.49
C ALA A 82 -9.61 4.45 -3.98
N LEU A 83 -10.33 3.64 -4.76
CA LEU A 83 -10.07 3.50 -6.18
C LEU A 83 -10.29 4.82 -6.92
N SER A 84 -11.27 5.61 -6.51
CA SER A 84 -11.53 6.91 -7.15
C SER A 84 -10.36 7.88 -6.97
N ARG A 85 -9.49 7.64 -6.01
CA ARG A 85 -8.36 8.52 -5.69
C ARG A 85 -7.05 8.07 -6.34
N VAL A 86 -7.01 6.89 -6.96
CA VAL A 86 -5.75 6.34 -7.51
C VAL A 86 -5.23 7.18 -8.67
N ALA A 87 -6.06 7.41 -9.70
CA ALA A 87 -5.62 8.18 -10.86
C ALA A 87 -5.31 9.63 -10.53
N PRO A 88 -6.15 10.35 -9.75
CA PRO A 88 -5.79 11.71 -9.34
C PRO A 88 -4.51 11.79 -8.52
N ALA A 89 -4.13 10.71 -7.83
CA ALA A 89 -2.90 10.68 -7.03
C ALA A 89 -1.67 10.31 -7.87
N GLY A 90 -1.84 9.97 -9.14
CA GLY A 90 -0.73 9.67 -10.03
C GLY A 90 -0.51 8.20 -10.31
N GLY A 91 -1.40 7.34 -9.84
CA GLY A 91 -1.30 5.91 -10.10
C GLY A 91 -2.27 5.43 -11.17
N GLN A 92 -2.39 4.13 -11.28
CA GLN A 92 -3.27 3.47 -12.24
C GLN A 92 -4.00 2.33 -11.57
N VAL A 93 -5.27 2.12 -11.93
CA VAL A 93 -5.98 0.90 -11.53
C VAL A 93 -5.65 -0.17 -12.56
N VAL A 94 -5.00 -1.25 -12.12
CA VAL A 94 -4.60 -2.36 -13.00
C VAL A 94 -5.70 -3.42 -13.03
N THR A 95 -6.20 -3.80 -11.86
CA THR A 95 -7.33 -4.71 -11.75
C THR A 95 -8.46 -3.98 -11.04
N PRO A 96 -9.63 -3.82 -11.68
CA PRO A 96 -10.73 -3.08 -11.07
C PRO A 96 -11.33 -3.86 -9.90
N LYS A 97 -12.24 -3.20 -9.18
CA LYS A 97 -12.94 -3.83 -8.05
C LYS A 97 -13.49 -5.19 -8.45
N THR A 98 -13.12 -6.20 -7.70
CA THR A 98 -13.50 -7.59 -7.95
C THR A 98 -14.04 -8.19 -6.66
N ALA A 99 -15.28 -8.67 -6.69
CA ALA A 99 -15.88 -9.27 -5.51
C ALA A 99 -15.24 -10.62 -5.20
N LEU A 100 -15.00 -10.84 -3.91
CA LEU A 100 -14.53 -12.12 -3.42
C LEU A 100 -15.74 -12.98 -3.00
N PRO A 101 -15.57 -14.31 -2.95
CA PRO A 101 -16.68 -15.18 -2.53
C PRO A 101 -17.11 -14.88 -1.09
N GLY A 102 -18.38 -15.13 -0.82
CA GLY A 102 -18.92 -15.02 0.54
C GLY A 102 -18.84 -13.59 1.05
N ASP A 103 -18.48 -13.46 2.32
CA ASP A 103 -18.41 -12.17 3.01
C ASP A 103 -17.00 -11.61 3.07
N MET A 104 -16.14 -12.01 2.13
CA MET A 104 -14.74 -11.59 2.15
C MET A 104 -14.49 -10.20 1.54
N GLY A 105 -15.53 -9.54 1.03
CA GLY A 105 -15.40 -8.20 0.49
C GLY A 105 -14.93 -8.18 -0.95
N SER A 106 -14.15 -7.17 -1.30
CA SER A 106 -13.66 -6.97 -2.67
C SER A 106 -12.19 -6.58 -2.65
N PHE A 107 -11.52 -6.87 -3.77
CA PHE A 107 -10.13 -6.45 -3.94
C PHE A 107 -9.96 -5.73 -5.28
N ALA A 108 -8.86 -5.04 -5.39
CA ALA A 108 -8.41 -4.42 -6.63
C ALA A 108 -6.88 -4.37 -6.62
N VAL A 109 -6.28 -4.06 -7.74
CA VAL A 109 -4.83 -3.90 -7.83
C VAL A 109 -4.53 -2.56 -8.48
N LEU A 110 -3.65 -1.79 -7.87
CA LEU A 110 -3.18 -0.53 -8.41
C LEU A 110 -1.71 -0.63 -8.79
N ARG A 111 -1.28 0.26 -9.68
CA ARG A 111 0.14 0.55 -9.88
C ARG A 111 0.41 1.90 -9.28
N ASP A 112 1.37 1.97 -8.37
CA ASP A 112 1.67 3.21 -7.68
C ASP A 112 2.59 4.11 -8.53
N THR A 113 2.97 5.26 -7.97
CA THR A 113 3.84 6.21 -8.69
C THR A 113 5.26 5.69 -8.89
N GLU A 114 5.60 4.60 -8.22
CA GLU A 114 6.97 4.03 -8.24
C GLU A 114 7.05 2.76 -9.07
N GLY A 115 5.95 2.36 -9.72
CA GLY A 115 5.91 1.17 -10.55
C GLY A 115 5.57 -0.11 -9.82
N ASN A 116 5.27 -0.05 -8.54
CA ASN A 116 4.87 -1.23 -7.77
C ASN A 116 3.40 -1.55 -8.01
N GLU A 117 3.07 -2.83 -8.12
CA GLU A 117 1.69 -3.27 -8.15
C GLU A 117 1.29 -3.74 -6.76
N VAL A 118 0.30 -3.10 -6.20
CA VAL A 118 -0.14 -3.30 -4.82
C VAL A 118 -1.62 -3.54 -4.81
N GLY A 119 -2.06 -4.49 -4.00
CA GLY A 119 -3.48 -4.79 -3.86
C GLY A 119 -4.16 -3.89 -2.84
N LEU A 120 -5.44 -3.71 -3.04
CA LEU A 120 -6.33 -3.06 -2.08
C LEU A 120 -7.43 -4.04 -1.73
N HIS A 121 -7.87 -3.99 -0.49
CA HIS A 121 -8.95 -4.85 -0.02
C HIS A 121 -9.80 -4.10 0.99
N ALA A 122 -11.11 -4.31 0.93
CA ALA A 122 -12.04 -3.81 1.93
C ALA A 122 -13.26 -4.72 1.95
N LEU A 123 -13.93 -4.75 3.09
CA LEU A 123 -15.20 -5.48 3.19
C LEU A 123 -16.34 -4.75 2.50
N ALA A 124 -16.21 -3.43 2.36
CA ALA A 124 -17.24 -2.62 1.70
C ALA A 124 -16.70 -1.78 0.55
#